data_ccfd4ff3bb249311ab84a7960e7dfc94
#
_entry.id   ccfd4ff3bb249311ab84a7960e7dfc94
#
_cell.length_a   1.000
_cell.length_b   1.000
_cell.length_c   1.000
_cell.angle_alpha   90.00
_cell.angle_beta   90.00
_cell.angle_gamma   90.00
#
_symmetry.space_group_name_H-M   'P 1'
#
loop_
_entity.id
_entity.type
_entity.pdbx_description
1 polymer ?
#
loop_
_entity_poly.entity_id
_entity_poly.type
_entity_poly.pdbx_seq_one_letter_code
_entity_poly.pdbx_strand_id
1 'polypeptide(L)'
;MALKPEHVLANIVLWFCGVPLAPKPRLNTKNCLMLLLIDNYDSFTYNLVHYLGDLGADVDIRRNDAISVQDAIALNPAGIILSPGPCDPDQAGICLSLTKAAAGAGIPLFGVCLGHQTLGQAFGGKVVRADDIVHGKMGQMHHTGKGVFAGLPSPFAATRYHSLVVDRATLPDCLEITAELEDGTIMGLQHRELPLHGVQFHPESIRSEHGHKMLQNFLDLVKVPA
;
A
#
# COMPACT_ATOMS: atom_id res chain seq x y z
N MET A 1 52.81 47.75 9.47
CA MET A 1 53.20 46.41 8.91
C MET A 1 52.02 45.49 9.13
N ALA A 2 51.14 45.39 8.13
CA ALA A 2 49.85 44.71 8.21
C ALA A 2 50.01 43.26 7.83
N LEU A 3 49.64 42.31 8.69
CA LEU A 3 49.57 40.88 8.41
C LEU A 3 48.30 40.57 7.60
N LYS A 4 48.49 39.92 6.48
CA LYS A 4 47.41 39.53 5.56
C LYS A 4 46.56 38.40 6.18
N PRO A 5 45.22 38.37 5.91
CA PRO A 5 44.27 37.41 6.52
C PRO A 5 44.07 36.15 5.64
N GLU A 6 45.12 35.47 5.22
CA GLU A 6 45.02 34.30 4.32
C GLU A 6 45.29 32.93 4.98
N HIS A 7 45.48 32.84 6.25
CA HIS A 7 45.85 31.58 6.94
C HIS A 7 44.83 31.01 7.94
N VAL A 8 43.61 31.56 8.01
CA VAL A 8 42.60 31.08 9.01
C VAL A 8 41.51 30.16 8.41
N LEU A 9 41.41 30.08 7.08
CA LEU A 9 40.38 29.25 6.46
C LEU A 9 40.84 27.86 5.96
N ALA A 10 42.11 27.54 6.05
CA ALA A 10 42.65 26.26 5.57
C ALA A 10 42.57 25.10 6.58
N ASN A 11 42.23 25.35 7.84
CA ASN A 11 42.24 24.31 8.89
C ASN A 11 40.86 23.82 9.35
N ILE A 12 39.78 24.30 8.73
CA ILE A 12 38.40 23.83 9.09
C ILE A 12 37.85 22.81 8.07
N VAL A 13 38.44 22.69 6.88
CA VAL A 13 37.97 21.79 5.83
C VAL A 13 38.56 20.36 5.88
N LEU A 14 39.60 20.15 6.67
CA LEU A 14 40.34 18.87 6.70
C LEU A 14 39.89 17.86 7.78
N TRP A 15 38.84 18.15 8.54
CA TRP A 15 38.34 17.25 9.59
C TRP A 15 37.08 16.48 9.22
N PHE A 16 36.52 16.66 7.99
CA PHE A 16 35.33 15.91 7.51
C PHE A 16 35.61 14.86 6.44
N CYS A 17 36.82 14.67 5.99
CA CYS A 17 37.22 13.66 5.03
C CYS A 17 38.19 12.64 5.61
N GLY A 18 37.76 11.74 6.48
CA GLY A 18 38.69 10.74 6.98
C GLY A 18 38.14 9.73 7.98
N VAL A 19 36.86 9.78 8.31
CA VAL A 19 36.23 8.68 9.04
C VAL A 19 35.68 7.73 7.99
N PRO A 20 36.23 6.51 7.82
CA PRO A 20 35.55 5.50 7.00
C PRO A 20 34.19 5.27 7.66
N LEU A 21 33.11 5.57 6.95
CA LEU A 21 31.77 5.12 7.31
C LEU A 21 31.89 3.62 7.53
N ALA A 22 31.80 3.19 8.79
CA ALA A 22 31.71 1.78 9.12
C ALA A 22 30.63 1.19 8.21
N PRO A 23 30.89 0.07 7.52
CA PRO A 23 29.89 -0.56 6.71
C PRO A 23 28.69 -0.78 7.60
N LYS A 24 27.50 -0.25 7.19
CA LYS A 24 26.26 -0.52 7.90
C LYS A 24 26.20 -2.02 8.11
N PRO A 25 25.97 -2.50 9.34
CA PRO A 25 25.89 -3.93 9.57
C PRO A 25 24.88 -4.46 8.56
N ARG A 26 25.29 -5.39 7.70
CA ARG A 26 24.37 -6.16 6.87
C ARG A 26 23.50 -6.89 7.87
N LEU A 27 22.27 -6.39 8.06
CA LEU A 27 21.25 -7.12 8.78
C LEU A 27 21.19 -8.49 8.14
N ASN A 28 21.30 -9.50 8.99
CA ASN A 28 21.32 -10.91 8.62
C ASN A 28 20.10 -11.20 7.73
N THR A 29 20.32 -11.40 6.42
CA THR A 29 19.30 -11.50 5.38
C THR A 29 18.54 -12.84 5.40
N LYS A 30 18.27 -13.38 6.57
CA LYS A 30 17.37 -14.51 6.73
C LYS A 30 15.96 -14.01 6.98
N ASN A 31 15.12 -14.06 5.93
CA ASN A 31 13.69 -13.81 5.91
C ASN A 31 13.22 -12.35 6.04
N CYS A 32 13.83 -11.37 5.40
CA CYS A 32 13.15 -10.11 5.18
C CYS A 32 12.21 -10.27 3.97
N LEU A 33 10.89 -10.13 4.22
CA LEU A 33 9.89 -10.14 3.15
C LEU A 33 10.00 -8.83 2.37
N MET A 34 10.52 -8.88 1.15
CA MET A 34 10.55 -7.71 0.27
C MET A 34 9.17 -7.52 -0.35
N LEU A 35 8.53 -6.42 -0.02
CA LEU A 35 7.27 -5.98 -0.63
C LEU A 35 7.56 -4.95 -1.72
N LEU A 36 6.86 -5.05 -2.83
CA LEU A 36 6.83 -3.99 -3.84
C LEU A 36 5.64 -3.08 -3.58
N LEU A 37 5.89 -1.80 -3.31
CA LEU A 37 4.85 -0.80 -3.17
C LEU A 37 4.81 0.08 -4.41
N ILE A 38 3.67 0.10 -5.09
CA ILE A 38 3.41 1.00 -6.22
C ILE A 38 2.80 2.29 -5.68
N ASP A 39 3.54 3.37 -5.83
CA ASP A 39 3.15 4.70 -5.39
C ASP A 39 2.38 5.43 -6.50
N ASN A 40 1.10 5.68 -6.25
CA ASN A 40 0.19 6.39 -7.15
C ASN A 40 0.21 7.91 -6.92
N TYR A 41 1.36 8.47 -6.53
CA TYR A 41 1.51 9.92 -6.28
C TYR A 41 0.64 10.45 -5.14
N ASP A 42 0.51 9.65 -4.08
CA ASP A 42 -0.27 10.00 -2.91
C ASP A 42 0.59 10.42 -1.71
N SER A 43 0.14 11.42 -0.97
CA SER A 43 0.85 11.92 0.21
C SER A 43 0.87 10.94 1.39
N PHE A 44 -0.08 10.01 1.45
CA PHE A 44 -0.17 8.98 2.51
C PHE A 44 0.65 7.72 2.20
N THR A 45 1.22 7.59 1.00
CA THR A 45 2.06 6.43 0.62
C THR A 45 3.15 6.15 1.66
N TYR A 46 3.83 7.19 2.14
CA TYR A 46 4.91 7.02 3.12
C TYR A 46 4.42 6.59 4.51
N ASN A 47 3.16 6.83 4.87
CA ASN A 47 2.59 6.28 6.10
C ASN A 47 2.43 4.76 5.99
N LEU A 48 2.01 4.23 4.82
CA LEU A 48 2.02 2.78 4.57
C LEU A 48 3.43 2.20 4.72
N VAL A 49 4.43 2.87 4.13
CA VAL A 49 5.85 2.44 4.22
C VAL A 49 6.31 2.39 5.66
N HIS A 50 5.99 3.42 6.47
CA HIS A 50 6.35 3.46 7.89
C HIS A 50 5.68 2.32 8.66
N TYR A 51 4.38 2.11 8.50
CA TYR A 51 3.66 1.05 9.19
C TYR A 51 4.19 -0.34 8.83
N LEU A 52 4.50 -0.58 7.55
CA LEU A 52 5.11 -1.84 7.09
C LEU A 52 6.53 -2.01 7.64
N GLY A 53 7.32 -0.92 7.69
CA GLY A 53 8.65 -0.91 8.31
C GLY A 53 8.60 -1.21 9.81
N ASP A 54 7.64 -0.66 10.55
CA ASP A 54 7.41 -0.97 11.98
C ASP A 54 7.07 -2.45 12.19
N LEU A 55 6.43 -3.07 11.21
CA LEU A 55 6.11 -4.51 11.20
C LEU A 55 7.25 -5.39 10.67
N GLY A 56 8.42 -4.79 10.33
CA GLY A 56 9.62 -5.50 9.92
C GLY A 56 9.67 -5.91 8.44
N ALA A 57 8.80 -5.36 7.60
CA ALA A 57 8.87 -5.58 6.14
C ALA A 57 9.92 -4.67 5.50
N ASP A 58 10.60 -5.19 4.47
CA ASP A 58 11.42 -4.40 3.55
C ASP A 58 10.55 -3.96 2.37
N VAL A 59 10.56 -2.66 2.03
CA VAL A 59 9.64 -2.10 1.04
C VAL A 59 10.43 -1.42 -0.08
N ASP A 60 10.36 -1.98 -1.29
CA ASP A 60 10.82 -1.32 -2.53
C ASP A 60 9.67 -0.47 -3.09
N ILE A 61 9.89 0.84 -3.20
CA ILE A 61 8.88 1.80 -3.62
C ILE A 61 9.16 2.19 -5.07
N ARG A 62 8.15 2.04 -5.94
CA ARG A 62 8.19 2.44 -7.33
C ARG A 62 6.98 3.27 -7.71
N ARG A 63 7.18 4.35 -8.47
CA ARG A 63 6.07 5.10 -9.06
C ARG A 63 5.33 4.23 -10.09
N ASN A 64 4.03 4.42 -10.21
CA ASN A 64 3.16 3.65 -11.10
C ASN A 64 3.48 3.77 -12.59
N ASP A 65 4.29 4.75 -12.97
CA ASP A 65 4.77 5.05 -14.33
C ASP A 65 6.29 4.86 -14.50
N ALA A 66 7.01 4.48 -13.43
CA ALA A 66 8.47 4.37 -13.41
C ALA A 66 9.00 2.92 -13.48
N ILE A 67 8.11 1.95 -13.58
CA ILE A 67 8.45 0.53 -13.70
C ILE A 67 7.49 -0.17 -14.65
N SER A 68 7.96 -1.13 -15.43
CA SER A 68 7.08 -1.97 -16.25
C SER A 68 6.48 -3.12 -15.40
N VAL A 69 5.36 -3.70 -15.88
CA VAL A 69 4.75 -4.88 -15.25
C VAL A 69 5.74 -6.05 -15.22
N GLN A 70 6.49 -6.24 -16.31
CA GLN A 70 7.48 -7.31 -16.41
C GLN A 70 8.60 -7.15 -15.39
N ASP A 71 9.14 -5.94 -15.25
CA ASP A 71 10.18 -5.66 -14.25
C ASP A 71 9.65 -5.79 -12.82
N ALA A 72 8.41 -5.33 -12.56
CA ALA A 72 7.77 -5.46 -11.26
C ALA A 72 7.62 -6.93 -10.81
N ILE A 73 7.19 -7.81 -11.73
CA ILE A 73 7.11 -9.25 -11.46
C ILE A 73 8.51 -9.89 -11.36
N ALA A 74 9.46 -9.45 -12.19
CA ALA A 74 10.85 -9.96 -12.18
C ALA A 74 11.61 -9.64 -10.88
N LEU A 75 11.20 -8.62 -10.12
CA LEU A 75 11.71 -8.36 -8.77
C LEU A 75 11.38 -9.51 -7.80
N ASN A 76 10.47 -10.40 -8.18
CA ASN A 76 10.00 -11.51 -7.35
C ASN A 76 9.60 -11.07 -5.93
N PRO A 77 8.71 -10.05 -5.79
CA PRO A 77 8.30 -9.56 -4.50
C PRO A 77 7.50 -10.61 -3.75
N ALA A 78 7.66 -10.66 -2.43
CA ALA A 78 6.86 -11.53 -1.58
C ALA A 78 5.38 -11.12 -1.56
N GLY A 79 5.10 -9.84 -1.80
CA GLY A 79 3.75 -9.28 -1.96
C GLY A 79 3.81 -7.90 -2.60
N ILE A 80 2.67 -7.46 -3.14
CA ILE A 80 2.52 -6.16 -3.80
C ILE A 80 1.52 -5.32 -3.03
N ILE A 81 1.83 -4.03 -2.88
CA ILE A 81 0.91 -3.04 -2.31
C ILE A 81 0.64 -1.96 -3.36
N LEU A 82 -0.63 -1.68 -3.61
CA LEU A 82 -1.05 -0.55 -4.42
C LEU A 82 -1.51 0.57 -3.50
N SER A 83 -0.81 1.70 -3.53
CA SER A 83 -1.11 2.85 -2.66
C SER A 83 -2.43 3.53 -3.02
N PRO A 84 -2.95 4.40 -2.14
CA PRO A 84 -3.90 5.44 -2.54
C PRO A 84 -3.37 6.28 -3.70
N GLY A 85 -4.23 7.06 -4.33
CA GLY A 85 -3.84 7.97 -5.39
C GLY A 85 -5.00 8.81 -5.91
N PRO A 86 -4.71 9.82 -6.72
CA PRO A 86 -5.72 10.63 -7.39
C PRO A 86 -6.36 9.90 -8.58
N CYS A 87 -7.41 10.49 -9.12
CA CYS A 87 -8.12 10.06 -10.33
C CYS A 87 -8.82 8.70 -10.17
N ASP A 88 -8.66 7.81 -11.13
CA ASP A 88 -9.29 6.50 -11.23
C ASP A 88 -8.30 5.41 -11.67
N PRO A 89 -8.67 4.13 -11.66
CA PRO A 89 -7.75 3.05 -12.03
C PRO A 89 -7.23 3.10 -13.47
N ASP A 90 -7.95 3.70 -14.41
CA ASP A 90 -7.50 3.82 -15.81
C ASP A 90 -6.31 4.78 -15.93
N GLN A 91 -6.16 5.70 -14.97
CA GLN A 91 -5.08 6.67 -14.90
C GLN A 91 -3.97 6.29 -13.90
N ALA A 92 -4.05 5.10 -13.31
CA ALA A 92 -3.10 4.60 -12.31
C ALA A 92 -1.89 3.84 -12.92
N GLY A 93 -1.42 4.24 -14.09
CA GLY A 93 -0.24 3.66 -14.74
C GLY A 93 -0.36 2.15 -14.91
N ILE A 94 0.60 1.39 -14.37
CA ILE A 94 0.64 -0.08 -14.52
C ILE A 94 -0.35 -0.83 -13.63
N CYS A 95 -1.06 -0.18 -12.69
CA CYS A 95 -1.75 -0.85 -11.59
C CYS A 95 -2.77 -1.90 -12.03
N LEU A 96 -3.61 -1.62 -13.05
CA LEU A 96 -4.57 -2.60 -13.59
C LEU A 96 -3.88 -3.84 -14.16
N SER A 97 -2.86 -3.62 -15.00
CA SER A 97 -2.11 -4.70 -15.64
C SER A 97 -1.27 -5.49 -14.62
N LEU A 98 -0.70 -4.79 -13.63
CA LEU A 98 0.06 -5.41 -12.55
C LEU A 98 -0.83 -6.28 -11.66
N THR A 99 -2.06 -5.84 -11.35
CA THR A 99 -3.03 -6.64 -10.58
C THR A 99 -3.33 -7.97 -11.29
N LYS A 100 -3.54 -7.94 -12.61
CA LYS A 100 -3.77 -9.16 -13.41
C LYS A 100 -2.52 -10.05 -13.46
N ALA A 101 -1.34 -9.47 -13.60
CA ALA A 101 -0.08 -10.21 -13.61
C ALA A 101 0.21 -10.84 -12.25
N ALA A 102 -0.02 -10.13 -11.14
CA ALA A 102 0.11 -10.65 -9.78
C ALA A 102 -0.86 -11.83 -9.55
N ALA A 103 -2.10 -11.71 -9.99
CA ALA A 103 -3.09 -12.80 -9.96
C ALA A 103 -2.60 -14.05 -10.69
N GLY A 104 -2.09 -13.89 -11.91
CA GLY A 104 -1.57 -14.98 -12.72
C GLY A 104 -0.30 -15.63 -12.14
N ALA A 105 0.48 -14.88 -11.37
CA ALA A 105 1.69 -15.34 -10.71
C ALA A 105 1.45 -15.86 -9.27
N GLY A 106 0.23 -15.74 -8.74
CA GLY A 106 -0.09 -16.10 -7.35
C GLY A 106 0.57 -15.19 -6.31
N ILE A 107 0.99 -13.98 -6.70
CA ILE A 107 1.63 -13.03 -5.79
C ILE A 107 0.55 -12.32 -4.95
N PRO A 108 0.64 -12.36 -3.60
CA PRO A 108 -0.27 -11.62 -2.74
C PRO A 108 -0.29 -10.13 -3.05
N LEU A 109 -1.50 -9.53 -3.09
CA LEU A 109 -1.66 -8.11 -3.37
C LEU A 109 -2.62 -7.46 -2.38
N PHE A 110 -2.27 -6.27 -1.91
CA PHE A 110 -3.13 -5.43 -1.07
C PHE A 110 -3.29 -4.04 -1.68
N GLY A 111 -4.52 -3.68 -2.03
CA GLY A 111 -4.87 -2.37 -2.58
C GLY A 111 -5.52 -1.45 -1.56
N VAL A 112 -5.06 -0.20 -1.46
CA VAL A 112 -5.61 0.83 -0.58
C VAL A 112 -6.24 1.93 -1.43
N CYS A 113 -7.50 2.27 -1.16
CA CYS A 113 -8.29 3.31 -1.82
C CYS A 113 -8.30 3.15 -3.35
N LEU A 114 -7.48 3.87 -4.12
CA LEU A 114 -7.30 3.67 -5.56
C LEU A 114 -6.86 2.22 -5.88
N GLY A 115 -5.99 1.63 -5.08
CA GLY A 115 -5.57 0.24 -5.22
C GLY A 115 -6.71 -0.76 -5.04
N HIS A 116 -7.65 -0.51 -4.13
CA HIS A 116 -8.87 -1.28 -3.97
C HIS A 116 -9.79 -1.17 -5.18
N GLN A 117 -9.98 0.06 -5.70
CA GLN A 117 -10.75 0.29 -6.92
C GLN A 117 -10.10 -0.41 -8.12
N THR A 118 -8.77 -0.39 -8.19
CA THR A 118 -7.99 -1.12 -9.20
C THR A 118 -8.26 -2.63 -9.13
N LEU A 119 -8.31 -3.21 -7.93
CA LEU A 119 -8.67 -4.62 -7.75
C LEU A 119 -10.08 -4.89 -8.29
N GLY A 120 -11.07 -4.08 -7.92
CA GLY A 120 -12.44 -4.23 -8.42
C GLY A 120 -12.52 -4.19 -9.95
N GLN A 121 -11.86 -3.20 -10.56
CA GLN A 121 -11.90 -2.98 -12.02
C GLN A 121 -11.08 -4.01 -12.79
N ALA A 122 -9.95 -4.48 -12.26
CA ALA A 122 -9.10 -5.47 -12.93
C ALA A 122 -9.83 -6.77 -13.23
N PHE A 123 -10.82 -7.14 -12.42
CA PHE A 123 -11.66 -8.34 -12.60
C PHE A 123 -13.02 -8.06 -13.27
N GLY A 124 -13.27 -6.84 -13.72
CA GLY A 124 -14.46 -6.50 -14.53
C GLY A 124 -15.55 -5.71 -13.80
N GLY A 125 -15.36 -5.39 -12.52
CA GLY A 125 -16.23 -4.45 -11.81
C GLY A 125 -16.08 -3.03 -12.35
N LYS A 126 -17.07 -2.18 -12.12
CA LYS A 126 -17.02 -0.76 -12.47
C LYS A 126 -16.68 0.08 -11.26
N VAL A 127 -15.91 1.15 -11.49
CA VAL A 127 -15.68 2.21 -10.52
C VAL A 127 -16.57 3.38 -10.90
N VAL A 128 -17.40 3.82 -9.96
CA VAL A 128 -18.41 4.84 -10.18
C VAL A 128 -18.27 5.96 -9.15
N ARG A 129 -18.92 7.09 -9.40
CA ARG A 129 -18.98 8.19 -8.46
C ARG A 129 -19.78 7.76 -7.23
N ALA A 130 -19.22 8.00 -6.04
CA ALA A 130 -19.95 7.78 -4.79
C ALA A 130 -21.10 8.79 -4.65
N ASP A 131 -22.18 8.37 -4.01
CA ASP A 131 -23.29 9.26 -3.70
C ASP A 131 -22.83 10.41 -2.79
N ASP A 132 -21.98 10.09 -1.80
CA ASP A 132 -21.34 11.06 -0.92
C ASP A 132 -19.85 11.18 -1.20
N ILE A 133 -19.37 12.39 -1.50
CA ILE A 133 -17.94 12.71 -1.57
C ILE A 133 -17.45 12.90 -0.14
N VAL A 134 -16.45 12.11 0.26
CA VAL A 134 -15.88 12.16 1.61
C VAL A 134 -14.41 12.55 1.59
N HIS A 135 -14.03 13.43 2.51
CA HIS A 135 -12.64 13.84 2.70
C HIS A 135 -12.33 13.96 4.19
N GLY A 136 -11.56 13.00 4.72
CA GLY A 136 -11.15 12.95 6.13
C GLY A 136 -12.28 12.60 7.11
N LYS A 137 -13.41 12.04 6.61
CA LYS A 137 -14.52 11.60 7.46
C LYS A 137 -14.29 10.19 7.97
N MET A 138 -14.67 9.94 9.21
CA MET A 138 -14.69 8.60 9.79
C MET A 138 -15.92 7.83 9.30
N GLY A 139 -15.78 6.52 9.14
CA GLY A 139 -16.88 5.59 8.89
C GLY A 139 -16.74 4.36 9.75
N GLN A 140 -17.87 3.71 10.07
CA GLN A 140 -17.89 2.42 10.79
C GLN A 140 -17.80 1.29 9.77
N MET A 141 -16.71 0.53 9.84
CA MET A 141 -16.42 -0.59 8.94
C MET A 141 -17.02 -1.87 9.49
N HIS A 142 -18.14 -2.31 8.92
CA HIS A 142 -18.72 -3.62 9.20
C HIS A 142 -18.02 -4.65 8.33
N HIS A 143 -17.43 -5.70 8.91
CA HIS A 143 -16.62 -6.65 8.14
C HIS A 143 -16.88 -8.11 8.53
N THR A 144 -16.48 -9.01 7.63
CA THR A 144 -16.72 -10.47 7.77
C THR A 144 -15.73 -11.17 8.72
N GLY A 145 -14.67 -10.50 9.16
CA GLY A 145 -13.59 -11.10 9.95
C GLY A 145 -12.62 -11.96 9.14
N LYS A 146 -12.72 -11.97 7.80
CA LYS A 146 -11.85 -12.77 6.91
C LYS A 146 -10.63 -11.97 6.42
N GLY A 147 -9.59 -12.71 5.95
CA GLY A 147 -8.42 -12.14 5.30
C GLY A 147 -7.75 -11.07 6.15
N VAL A 148 -7.59 -9.86 5.61
CA VAL A 148 -6.96 -8.74 6.31
C VAL A 148 -7.73 -8.26 7.54
N PHE A 149 -8.98 -8.64 7.69
CA PHE A 149 -9.83 -8.30 8.84
C PHE A 149 -9.81 -9.35 9.97
N ALA A 150 -8.99 -10.40 9.86
CA ALA A 150 -8.94 -11.47 10.84
C ALA A 150 -8.58 -10.95 12.24
N GLY A 151 -9.43 -11.25 13.24
CA GLY A 151 -9.23 -10.88 14.62
C GLY A 151 -9.43 -9.40 14.95
N LEU A 152 -9.99 -8.61 14.02
CA LEU A 152 -10.41 -7.23 14.29
C LEU A 152 -11.83 -7.18 14.86
N PRO A 153 -12.17 -6.19 15.71
CA PRO A 153 -13.54 -5.96 16.11
C PRO A 153 -14.38 -5.45 14.94
N SER A 154 -15.67 -5.81 14.90
CA SER A 154 -16.62 -5.31 13.90
C SER A 154 -17.86 -4.75 14.62
N PRO A 155 -18.24 -3.48 14.36
CA PRO A 155 -17.54 -2.54 13.51
C PRO A 155 -16.31 -1.91 14.18
N PHE A 156 -15.46 -1.22 13.36
CA PHE A 156 -14.39 -0.32 13.83
C PHE A 156 -14.38 0.97 12.99
N ALA A 157 -13.78 2.03 13.53
CA ALA A 157 -13.75 3.32 12.86
C ALA A 157 -12.51 3.48 11.96
N ALA A 158 -12.70 3.93 10.71
CA ALA A 158 -11.59 4.25 9.81
C ALA A 158 -11.85 5.49 8.96
N THR A 159 -10.76 6.14 8.54
CA THR A 159 -10.78 7.39 7.77
C THR A 159 -10.99 7.12 6.28
N ARG A 160 -11.83 7.94 5.67
CA ARG A 160 -12.18 7.88 4.25
C ARG A 160 -11.82 9.16 3.52
N TYR A 161 -11.24 9.01 2.30
CA TYR A 161 -10.88 10.11 1.39
C TYR A 161 -11.20 9.70 -0.05
N HIS A 162 -12.48 9.48 -0.38
CA HIS A 162 -12.86 9.01 -1.71
C HIS A 162 -14.10 9.72 -2.27
N SER A 163 -14.10 9.92 -3.58
CA SER A 163 -15.22 10.35 -4.39
C SER A 163 -15.70 9.27 -5.36
N LEU A 164 -14.96 8.16 -5.45
CA LEU A 164 -15.26 7.00 -6.27
C LEU A 164 -15.37 5.76 -5.39
N VAL A 165 -16.15 4.78 -5.85
CA VAL A 165 -16.35 3.48 -5.20
C VAL A 165 -16.50 2.38 -6.24
N VAL A 166 -16.24 1.14 -5.85
CA VAL A 166 -16.58 -0.02 -6.66
C VAL A 166 -18.10 -0.21 -6.64
N ASP A 167 -18.69 -0.30 -7.81
CA ASP A 167 -20.13 -0.48 -7.98
C ASP A 167 -20.54 -1.91 -7.63
N ARG A 168 -21.39 -2.03 -6.61
CA ARG A 168 -21.91 -3.32 -6.12
C ARG A 168 -22.68 -4.09 -7.22
N ALA A 169 -23.42 -3.39 -8.08
CA ALA A 169 -24.23 -4.02 -9.12
C ALA A 169 -23.40 -4.70 -10.22
N THR A 170 -22.14 -4.31 -10.36
CA THR A 170 -21.22 -4.85 -11.37
C THR A 170 -20.11 -5.69 -10.78
N LEU A 171 -20.13 -5.95 -9.46
CA LEU A 171 -19.09 -6.74 -8.81
C LEU A 171 -19.05 -8.16 -9.37
N PRO A 172 -17.90 -8.63 -9.90
CA PRO A 172 -17.81 -9.96 -10.48
C PRO A 172 -17.82 -11.06 -9.41
N ASP A 173 -18.32 -12.24 -9.75
CA ASP A 173 -18.48 -13.38 -8.84
C ASP A 173 -17.17 -13.87 -8.19
N CYS A 174 -16.03 -13.63 -8.83
CA CYS A 174 -14.72 -13.99 -8.28
C CYS A 174 -14.27 -13.12 -7.09
N LEU A 175 -14.92 -11.97 -6.88
CA LEU A 175 -14.67 -11.08 -5.75
C LEU A 175 -15.72 -11.25 -4.67
N GLU A 176 -15.30 -11.13 -3.42
CA GLU A 176 -16.15 -11.16 -2.22
C GLU A 176 -16.04 -9.81 -1.50
N ILE A 177 -17.20 -9.27 -1.08
CA ILE A 177 -17.23 -8.09 -0.20
C ILE A 177 -16.85 -8.55 1.20
N THR A 178 -15.78 -7.98 1.75
CA THR A 178 -15.28 -8.30 3.08
C THR A 178 -15.52 -7.22 4.11
N ALA A 179 -15.79 -5.99 3.66
CA ALA A 179 -16.24 -4.90 4.52
C ALA A 179 -17.16 -3.94 3.77
N GLU A 180 -18.08 -3.31 4.52
CA GLU A 180 -19.03 -2.32 4.00
C GLU A 180 -19.43 -1.31 5.08
N LEU A 181 -19.99 -0.19 4.66
CA LEU A 181 -20.70 0.74 5.55
C LEU A 181 -22.14 0.29 5.75
N GLU A 182 -22.84 0.92 6.69
CA GLU A 182 -24.26 0.65 6.97
C GLU A 182 -25.18 0.90 5.74
N ASP A 183 -24.78 1.87 4.89
CA ASP A 183 -25.49 2.18 3.62
C ASP A 183 -25.20 1.20 2.48
N GLY A 184 -24.37 0.19 2.72
CA GLY A 184 -23.97 -0.81 1.75
C GLY A 184 -22.81 -0.39 0.83
N THR A 185 -22.18 0.76 1.06
CA THR A 185 -20.97 1.14 0.31
C THR A 185 -19.84 0.16 0.57
N ILE A 186 -19.25 -0.40 -0.47
CA ILE A 186 -18.18 -1.39 -0.37
C ILE A 186 -16.92 -0.73 0.20
N MET A 187 -16.42 -1.28 1.31
CA MET A 187 -15.21 -0.81 2.00
C MET A 187 -14.09 -1.83 2.00
N GLY A 188 -14.35 -3.07 1.63
CA GLY A 188 -13.36 -4.12 1.52
C GLY A 188 -13.74 -5.18 0.49
N LEU A 189 -12.74 -5.64 -0.25
CA LEU A 189 -12.85 -6.72 -1.23
C LEU A 189 -11.74 -7.73 -1.04
N GLN A 190 -12.01 -8.98 -1.36
CA GLN A 190 -10.99 -10.00 -1.58
C GLN A 190 -11.37 -10.89 -2.77
N HIS A 191 -10.35 -11.45 -3.44
CA HIS A 191 -10.58 -12.51 -4.40
C HIS A 191 -10.88 -13.82 -3.65
N ARG A 192 -11.82 -14.63 -4.16
CA ARG A 192 -12.28 -15.86 -3.46
C ARG A 192 -11.21 -16.95 -3.38
N GLU A 193 -10.32 -17.02 -4.38
CA GLU A 193 -9.33 -18.09 -4.52
C GLU A 193 -7.88 -17.58 -4.47
N LEU A 194 -7.65 -16.31 -4.82
CA LEU A 194 -6.30 -15.74 -4.89
C LEU A 194 -6.05 -14.82 -3.69
N PRO A 195 -4.80 -14.64 -3.27
CA PRO A 195 -4.44 -13.81 -2.12
C PRO A 195 -4.46 -12.29 -2.45
N LEU A 196 -5.57 -11.83 -3.03
CA LEU A 196 -5.75 -10.44 -3.44
C LEU A 196 -6.79 -9.78 -2.55
N HIS A 197 -6.42 -8.69 -1.91
CA HIS A 197 -7.24 -7.97 -0.94
C HIS A 197 -7.23 -6.47 -1.25
N GLY A 198 -8.28 -5.77 -0.84
CA GLY A 198 -8.33 -4.31 -0.97
C GLY A 198 -9.28 -3.69 0.03
N VAL A 199 -8.94 -2.47 0.47
CA VAL A 199 -9.77 -1.63 1.35
C VAL A 199 -9.95 -0.25 0.76
N GLN A 200 -11.19 0.28 0.78
CA GLN A 200 -11.51 1.61 0.25
C GLN A 200 -11.10 2.74 1.20
N PHE A 201 -11.03 2.47 2.50
CA PHE A 201 -10.58 3.41 3.53
C PHE A 201 -9.06 3.41 3.67
N HIS A 202 -8.52 4.27 4.52
CA HIS A 202 -7.09 4.49 4.72
C HIS A 202 -6.61 3.89 6.04
N PRO A 203 -6.10 2.64 6.07
CA PRO A 203 -5.60 2.00 7.29
C PRO A 203 -4.35 2.70 7.84
N GLU A 204 -3.59 3.41 6.98
CA GLU A 204 -2.37 4.15 7.32
C GLU A 204 -2.64 5.54 7.93
N SER A 205 -3.89 5.96 7.97
CA SER A 205 -4.28 7.20 8.64
C SER A 205 -4.21 7.02 10.15
N ILE A 206 -3.58 7.96 10.86
CA ILE A 206 -3.47 7.93 12.33
C ILE A 206 -4.84 7.91 13.05
N ARG A 207 -5.90 8.32 12.38
CA ARG A 207 -7.27 8.28 12.91
C ARG A 207 -7.98 6.97 12.64
N SER A 208 -7.43 6.10 11.80
CA SER A 208 -7.99 4.77 11.54
C SER A 208 -7.59 3.81 12.65
N GLU A 209 -8.57 3.11 13.20
CA GLU A 209 -8.31 2.06 14.17
C GLU A 209 -7.72 0.83 13.46
N HIS A 210 -6.91 0.07 14.19
CA HIS A 210 -6.38 -1.24 13.78
C HIS A 210 -5.55 -1.30 12.50
N GLY A 211 -5.04 -0.17 11.96
CA GLY A 211 -4.29 -0.15 10.72
C GLY A 211 -3.06 -1.07 10.71
N HIS A 212 -2.23 -1.03 11.77
CA HIS A 212 -1.08 -1.94 11.90
C HIS A 212 -1.50 -3.41 11.94
N LYS A 213 -2.57 -3.75 12.67
CA LYS A 213 -3.05 -5.15 12.74
C LYS A 213 -3.53 -5.65 11.37
N MET A 214 -4.20 -4.80 10.59
CA MET A 214 -4.64 -5.13 9.24
C MET A 214 -3.45 -5.38 8.30
N LEU A 215 -2.43 -4.52 8.33
CA LEU A 215 -1.20 -4.70 7.56
C LEU A 215 -0.43 -5.94 8.03
N GLN A 216 -0.40 -6.22 9.35
CA GLN A 216 0.17 -7.46 9.87
C GLN A 216 -0.56 -8.70 9.35
N ASN A 217 -1.89 -8.68 9.29
CA ASN A 217 -2.67 -9.76 8.72
C ASN A 217 -2.32 -9.98 7.24
N PHE A 218 -2.12 -8.92 6.46
CA PHE A 218 -1.63 -9.04 5.08
C PHE A 218 -0.21 -9.67 5.03
N LEU A 219 0.72 -9.20 5.88
CA LEU A 219 2.06 -9.80 5.97
C LEU A 219 2.03 -11.27 6.34
N ASP A 220 1.08 -11.69 7.17
CA ASP A 220 0.92 -13.09 7.54
C ASP A 220 0.41 -13.95 6.36
N LEU A 221 -0.47 -13.38 5.51
CA LEU A 221 -0.89 -14.04 4.26
C LEU A 221 0.27 -14.17 3.26
N VAL A 222 1.15 -13.17 3.18
CA VAL A 222 2.36 -13.21 2.34
C VAL A 222 3.35 -14.30 2.76
N LYS A 223 3.41 -14.64 4.06
CA LYS A 223 4.32 -15.65 4.61
C LYS A 223 3.86 -17.08 4.35
N VAL A 224 2.60 -17.30 4.02
CA VAL A 224 2.08 -18.65 3.71
C VAL A 224 2.39 -18.96 2.26
N PRO A 225 3.21 -19.99 1.96
CA PRO A 225 3.40 -20.43 0.58
C PRO A 225 2.08 -20.86 -0.03
N ALA A 226 1.81 -20.41 -1.26
CA ALA A 226 0.64 -20.80 -2.03
C ALA A 226 0.67 -22.29 -2.40
#